data_2f22b3c0946d39534d4ae98b7345533f
#
_entry.id   2f22b3c0946d39534d4ae98b7345533f
#
_cell.length_a   1.000
_cell.length_b   1.000
_cell.length_c   1.000
_cell.angle_alpha   90.00
_cell.angle_beta   90.00
_cell.angle_gamma   90.00
#
_symmetry.space_group_name_H-M   'P 1'
#
loop_
_entity.id
_entity.type
_entity.pdbx_description
1 polymer ?
#
loop_
_entity_poly.entity_id
_entity_poly.type
_entity_poly.pdbx_seq_one_letter_code
_entity_poly.pdbx_strand_id
1 'polypeptide(L)'
;MRKKDVRFITVAAIIAALYFVLTYFINAFNLANGMIQVRISEALTVLPFFTPAAIPGLTLGCIISNLLMGNPLPDVIFGSLATLIGAVGTYLLSRIPSCKKNKGAWICTLPPVIANGIIIPFVLKYAYELPNPIWQLAAGVVAGEIICCCILGGILLYSLRKTPIERELSAAE
;
A
#
# COMPACT_ATOMS: atom_id res chain seq x y z
N MET A 1 -7.62 -22.46 -17.65
CA MET A 1 -6.66 -21.64 -16.89
C MET A 1 -5.52 -22.53 -16.39
N ARG A 2 -4.27 -22.10 -16.54
CA ARG A 2 -3.11 -22.82 -15.98
C ARG A 2 -3.13 -22.69 -14.45
N LYS A 3 -2.57 -23.65 -13.73
CA LYS A 3 -2.51 -23.61 -12.25
C LYS A 3 -1.85 -22.33 -11.71
N LYS A 4 -0.88 -21.78 -12.45
CA LYS A 4 -0.23 -20.50 -12.11
C LYS A 4 -1.20 -19.31 -12.19
N ASP A 5 -2.04 -19.24 -13.22
CA ASP A 5 -3.00 -18.14 -13.40
C ASP A 5 -4.03 -18.13 -12.25
N VAL A 6 -4.52 -19.31 -11.87
CA VAL A 6 -5.45 -19.46 -10.73
C VAL A 6 -4.81 -18.97 -9.44
N ARG A 7 -3.56 -19.39 -9.17
CA ARG A 7 -2.84 -18.99 -7.97
C ARG A 7 -2.59 -17.49 -7.92
N PHE A 8 -2.18 -16.88 -9.04
CA PHE A 8 -1.99 -15.43 -9.15
C PHE A 8 -3.27 -14.66 -8.78
N ILE A 9 -4.41 -15.05 -9.38
CA ILE A 9 -5.70 -14.41 -9.12
C ILE A 9 -6.12 -14.62 -7.66
N THR A 10 -5.94 -15.83 -7.12
CA THR A 10 -6.30 -16.14 -5.72
C THR A 10 -5.49 -15.29 -4.74
N VAL A 11 -4.16 -15.18 -4.94
CA VAL A 11 -3.30 -14.35 -4.09
C VAL A 11 -3.68 -12.89 -4.20
N ALA A 12 -3.93 -12.38 -5.41
CA ALA A 12 -4.38 -11.00 -5.61
C ALA A 12 -5.71 -10.72 -4.88
N ALA A 13 -6.68 -11.64 -4.98
CA ALA A 13 -7.97 -11.51 -4.32
C ALA A 13 -7.86 -11.53 -2.78
N ILE A 14 -7.01 -12.39 -2.22
CA ILE A 14 -6.75 -12.44 -0.78
C ILE A 14 -6.13 -11.12 -0.30
N ILE A 15 -5.14 -10.60 -1.04
CA ILE A 15 -4.48 -9.33 -0.71
C ILE A 15 -5.49 -8.17 -0.78
N ALA A 16 -6.36 -8.13 -1.81
CA ALA A 16 -7.40 -7.12 -1.91
C ALA A 16 -8.39 -7.18 -0.73
N ALA A 17 -8.82 -8.37 -0.34
CA ALA A 17 -9.69 -8.57 0.81
C ALA A 17 -9.03 -8.13 2.12
N LEU A 18 -7.76 -8.49 2.35
CA LEU A 18 -7.00 -8.07 3.53
C LEU A 18 -6.84 -6.54 3.57
N TYR A 19 -6.52 -5.92 2.42
CA TYR A 19 -6.42 -4.46 2.34
C TYR A 19 -7.73 -3.79 2.72
N PHE A 20 -8.85 -4.27 2.16
CA PHE A 20 -10.18 -3.76 2.48
C PHE A 20 -10.50 -3.90 3.97
N VAL A 21 -10.33 -5.09 4.55
CA VAL A 21 -10.65 -5.36 5.96
C VAL A 21 -9.83 -4.46 6.89
N LEU A 22 -8.52 -4.32 6.63
CA LEU A 22 -7.65 -3.46 7.44
C LEU A 22 -8.03 -1.98 7.33
N THR A 23 -8.35 -1.53 6.11
CA THR A 23 -8.79 -0.14 5.90
C THR A 23 -10.12 0.13 6.58
N TYR A 24 -11.09 -0.79 6.44
CA TYR A 24 -12.41 -0.69 7.07
C TYR A 24 -12.31 -0.65 8.59
N PHE A 25 -11.49 -1.53 9.17
CA PHE A 25 -11.27 -1.59 10.61
C PHE A 25 -10.70 -0.28 11.16
N ILE A 26 -9.68 0.29 10.50
CA ILE A 26 -9.05 1.55 10.92
C ILE A 26 -9.99 2.75 10.72
N ASN A 27 -10.79 2.74 9.66
CA ASN A 27 -11.78 3.79 9.43
C ASN A 27 -12.85 3.82 10.53
N ALA A 28 -13.20 2.67 11.10
CA ALA A 28 -14.13 2.60 12.23
C ALA A 28 -13.63 3.37 13.48
N PHE A 29 -12.33 3.61 13.60
CA PHE A 29 -11.71 4.44 14.64
C PHE A 29 -11.46 5.89 14.22
N ASN A 30 -11.94 6.31 13.03
CA ASN A 30 -11.69 7.64 12.46
C ASN A 30 -10.19 8.00 12.27
N LEU A 31 -9.31 7.03 12.22
CA LEU A 31 -7.86 7.23 12.04
C LEU A 31 -7.45 7.35 10.57
N ALA A 32 -8.33 6.93 9.65
CA ALA A 32 -8.07 6.98 8.21
C ALA A 32 -8.35 8.35 7.58
N ASN A 33 -9.10 9.21 8.27
CA ASN A 33 -9.57 10.50 7.77
C ASN A 33 -9.01 11.63 8.64
N GLY A 34 -8.28 12.54 8.05
CA GLY A 34 -7.73 13.69 8.76
C GLY A 34 -6.37 14.13 8.23
N MET A 35 -5.73 15.04 8.97
CA MET A 35 -4.42 15.59 8.59
C MET A 35 -3.30 14.54 8.68
N ILE A 36 -3.37 13.63 9.65
CA ILE A 36 -2.47 12.47 9.76
C ILE A 36 -3.30 11.24 9.46
N GLN A 37 -3.12 10.69 8.25
CA GLN A 37 -3.83 9.48 7.81
C GLN A 37 -2.99 8.25 8.16
N VAL A 38 -3.44 7.46 9.14
CA VAL A 38 -2.83 6.17 9.48
C VAL A 38 -3.65 5.08 8.80
N ARG A 39 -3.21 4.62 7.64
CA ARG A 39 -3.84 3.51 6.90
C ARG A 39 -3.01 2.24 7.10
N ILE A 40 -3.33 1.41 8.09
CA ILE A 40 -2.58 0.16 8.38
C ILE A 40 -2.53 -0.77 7.15
N SER A 41 -3.53 -0.71 6.28
CA SER A 41 -3.52 -1.44 5.00
C SER A 41 -2.32 -1.11 4.11
N GLU A 42 -1.73 0.09 4.22
CA GLU A 42 -0.52 0.46 3.49
C GLU A 42 0.71 -0.34 3.93
N ALA A 43 0.69 -0.99 5.10
CA ALA A 43 1.72 -1.96 5.47
C ALA A 43 1.82 -3.14 4.48
N LEU A 44 0.71 -3.47 3.79
CA LEU A 44 0.68 -4.52 2.78
C LEU A 44 1.38 -4.11 1.48
N THR A 45 1.71 -2.82 1.26
CA THR A 45 2.41 -2.33 0.06
C THR A 45 3.84 -2.86 -0.05
N VAL A 46 4.32 -3.57 0.95
CA VAL A 46 5.56 -4.34 0.91
C VAL A 46 5.42 -5.69 0.19
N LEU A 47 4.20 -6.23 0.02
CA LEU A 47 3.96 -7.55 -0.58
C LEU A 47 4.41 -7.68 -2.05
N PRO A 48 4.42 -6.62 -2.88
CA PRO A 48 5.03 -6.67 -4.21
C PRO A 48 6.51 -7.06 -4.19
N PHE A 49 7.20 -6.93 -3.06
CA PHE A 49 8.56 -7.45 -2.89
C PHE A 49 8.63 -8.97 -3.14
N PHE A 50 7.57 -9.70 -2.77
CA PHE A 50 7.51 -11.16 -2.83
C PHE A 50 6.77 -11.67 -4.09
N THR A 51 5.73 -10.97 -4.53
CA THR A 51 4.88 -11.43 -5.62
C THR A 51 4.27 -10.28 -6.43
N PRO A 52 4.29 -10.36 -7.77
CA PRO A 52 3.63 -9.36 -8.62
C PRO A 52 2.09 -9.39 -8.49
N ALA A 53 1.50 -10.49 -7.99
CA ALA A 53 0.06 -10.57 -7.73
C ALA A 53 -0.42 -9.54 -6.69
N ALA A 54 0.50 -9.03 -5.85
CA ALA A 54 0.19 -7.99 -4.89
C ALA A 54 -0.12 -6.64 -5.56
N ILE A 55 0.41 -6.36 -6.76
CA ILE A 55 0.15 -5.10 -7.46
C ILE A 55 -1.36 -4.93 -7.74
N PRO A 56 -2.01 -5.82 -8.52
CA PRO A 56 -3.45 -5.71 -8.73
C PRO A 56 -4.25 -5.91 -7.43
N GLY A 57 -3.79 -6.76 -6.50
CA GLY A 57 -4.46 -6.99 -5.23
C GLY A 57 -4.60 -5.72 -4.39
N LEU A 58 -3.50 -4.99 -4.18
CA LEU A 58 -3.47 -3.73 -3.43
C LEU A 58 -4.29 -2.64 -4.12
N THR A 59 -4.13 -2.51 -5.45
CA THR A 59 -4.85 -1.49 -6.23
C THR A 59 -6.36 -1.72 -6.17
N LEU A 60 -6.83 -2.95 -6.39
CA LEU A 60 -8.25 -3.30 -6.29
C LEU A 60 -8.76 -3.16 -4.85
N GLY A 61 -7.97 -3.56 -3.86
CA GLY A 61 -8.31 -3.37 -2.45
C GLY A 61 -8.50 -1.90 -2.10
N CYS A 62 -7.63 -1.02 -2.59
CA CYS A 62 -7.74 0.42 -2.39
C CYS A 62 -8.99 1.00 -3.08
N ILE A 63 -9.26 0.63 -4.35
CA ILE A 63 -10.46 1.05 -5.08
C ILE A 63 -11.73 0.65 -4.31
N ILE A 64 -11.83 -0.63 -3.94
CA ILE A 64 -13.01 -1.17 -3.24
C ILE A 64 -13.17 -0.48 -1.89
N SER A 65 -12.09 -0.29 -1.13
CA SER A 65 -12.13 0.39 0.16
C SER A 65 -12.66 1.81 0.03
N ASN A 66 -12.10 2.60 -0.87
CA ASN A 66 -12.49 4.00 -1.05
C ASN A 66 -13.92 4.14 -1.55
N LEU A 67 -14.38 3.25 -2.45
CA LEU A 67 -15.76 3.23 -2.93
C LEU A 67 -16.76 2.87 -1.82
N LEU A 68 -16.50 1.80 -1.07
CA LEU A 68 -17.42 1.31 -0.04
C LEU A 68 -17.46 2.22 1.20
N MET A 69 -16.40 3.00 1.43
CA MET A 69 -16.36 4.01 2.50
C MET A 69 -17.01 5.34 2.11
N GLY A 70 -17.44 5.48 0.85
CA GLY A 70 -18.07 6.71 0.36
C GLY A 70 -17.07 7.87 0.21
N ASN A 71 -15.80 7.58 0.00
CA ASN A 71 -14.80 8.62 -0.22
C ASN A 71 -15.06 9.38 -1.52
N PRO A 72 -14.66 10.66 -1.62
CA PRO A 72 -14.79 11.42 -2.86
C PRO A 72 -14.15 10.71 -4.06
N LEU A 73 -14.78 10.82 -5.23
CA LEU A 73 -14.30 10.17 -6.45
C LEU A 73 -12.81 10.47 -6.79
N PRO A 74 -12.30 11.70 -6.57
CA PRO A 74 -10.87 11.95 -6.73
C PRO A 74 -9.99 11.08 -5.83
N ASP A 75 -10.41 10.76 -4.60
CA ASP A 75 -9.65 9.87 -3.71
C ASP A 75 -9.68 8.42 -4.21
N VAL A 76 -10.81 7.96 -4.74
CA VAL A 76 -10.90 6.64 -5.37
C VAL A 76 -9.90 6.52 -6.52
N ILE A 77 -9.79 7.55 -7.37
CA ILE A 77 -8.92 7.52 -8.55
C ILE A 77 -7.46 7.74 -8.16
N PHE A 78 -7.16 8.87 -7.52
CA PHE A 78 -5.78 9.28 -7.26
C PHE A 78 -5.16 8.51 -6.09
N GLY A 79 -5.95 8.11 -5.08
CA GLY A 79 -5.49 7.24 -4.00
C GLY A 79 -5.11 5.85 -4.52
N SER A 80 -5.94 5.27 -5.39
CA SER A 80 -5.63 3.97 -6.01
C SER A 80 -4.46 4.07 -6.99
N LEU A 81 -4.31 5.20 -7.70
CA LEU A 81 -3.16 5.45 -8.55
C LEU A 81 -1.86 5.56 -7.72
N ALA A 82 -1.90 6.25 -6.59
CA ALA A 82 -0.76 6.35 -5.67
C ALA A 82 -0.36 4.96 -5.14
N THR A 83 -1.33 4.14 -4.72
CA THR A 83 -1.09 2.76 -4.29
C THR A 83 -0.50 1.91 -5.42
N LEU A 84 -1.01 2.05 -6.66
CA LEU A 84 -0.46 1.35 -7.83
C LEU A 84 1.00 1.74 -8.09
N ILE A 85 1.30 3.04 -8.13
CA ILE A 85 2.66 3.56 -8.35
C ILE A 85 3.59 3.05 -7.23
N GLY A 86 3.17 3.13 -5.98
CA GLY A 86 3.91 2.62 -4.83
C GLY A 86 4.19 1.13 -4.94
N ALA A 87 3.18 0.32 -5.27
CA ALA A 87 3.28 -1.12 -5.41
C ALA A 87 4.23 -1.53 -6.56
N VAL A 88 4.12 -0.87 -7.72
CA VAL A 88 5.03 -1.08 -8.86
C VAL A 88 6.46 -0.68 -8.48
N GLY A 89 6.63 0.46 -7.82
CA GLY A 89 7.94 0.92 -7.34
C GLY A 89 8.59 -0.07 -6.38
N THR A 90 7.83 -0.59 -5.41
CA THR A 90 8.28 -1.66 -4.48
C THR A 90 8.72 -2.90 -5.26
N TYR A 91 7.92 -3.35 -6.22
CA TYR A 91 8.24 -4.50 -7.06
C TYR A 91 9.54 -4.28 -7.86
N LEU A 92 9.69 -3.15 -8.53
CA LEU A 92 10.89 -2.84 -9.31
C LEU A 92 12.15 -2.76 -8.45
N LEU A 93 12.07 -2.11 -7.28
CA LEU A 93 13.19 -2.04 -6.35
C LEU A 93 13.56 -3.42 -5.79
N SER A 94 12.59 -4.31 -5.58
CA SER A 94 12.86 -5.67 -5.11
C SER A 94 13.69 -6.50 -6.10
N ARG A 95 13.73 -6.11 -7.39
CA ARG A 95 14.53 -6.77 -8.43
C ARG A 95 16.00 -6.33 -8.42
N ILE A 96 16.33 -5.25 -7.72
CA ILE A 96 17.71 -4.76 -7.60
C ILE A 96 18.47 -5.63 -6.58
N PRO A 97 19.65 -6.20 -6.95
CA PRO A 97 20.38 -7.11 -6.05
C PRO A 97 20.74 -6.50 -4.69
N SER A 98 20.99 -5.20 -4.63
CA SER A 98 21.28 -4.50 -3.36
C SER A 98 20.06 -4.44 -2.44
N CYS A 99 18.86 -4.34 -2.98
CA CYS A 99 17.61 -4.31 -2.23
C CYS A 99 17.15 -5.71 -1.79
N LYS A 100 17.59 -6.78 -2.48
CA LYS A 100 17.34 -8.16 -2.05
C LYS A 100 18.10 -8.54 -0.78
N LYS A 101 19.23 -7.88 -0.48
CA LYS A 101 19.99 -8.13 0.75
C LYS A 101 19.26 -7.57 1.96
N ASN A 102 19.42 -8.23 3.13
CA ASN A 102 18.71 -7.85 4.37
C ASN A 102 18.82 -6.35 4.71
N LYS A 103 20.01 -5.76 4.55
CA LYS A 103 20.26 -4.34 4.87
C LYS A 103 19.68 -3.35 3.85
N GLY A 104 19.26 -3.78 2.65
CA GLY A 104 18.72 -2.90 1.62
C GLY A 104 17.20 -3.03 1.43
N ALA A 105 16.60 -4.08 1.97
CA ALA A 105 15.20 -4.40 1.72
C ALA A 105 14.22 -3.32 2.23
N TRP A 106 14.59 -2.58 3.28
CA TRP A 106 13.77 -1.48 3.80
C TRP A 106 13.57 -0.35 2.77
N ILE A 107 14.48 -0.18 1.80
CA ILE A 107 14.34 0.82 0.73
C ILE A 107 13.08 0.55 -0.11
N CYS A 108 12.67 -0.73 -0.19
CA CYS A 108 11.46 -1.13 -0.91
C CYS A 108 10.17 -0.65 -0.24
N THR A 109 10.22 -0.11 0.98
CA THR A 109 9.06 0.49 1.66
C THR A 109 8.87 1.97 1.32
N LEU A 110 9.84 2.62 0.65
CA LEU A 110 9.80 4.05 0.35
C LEU A 110 8.89 4.43 -0.83
N PRO A 111 8.76 3.64 -1.92
CA PRO A 111 7.94 4.05 -3.06
C PRO A 111 6.49 4.43 -2.71
N PRO A 112 5.75 3.69 -1.84
CA PRO A 112 4.42 4.10 -1.42
C PRO A 112 4.43 5.42 -0.66
N VAL A 113 5.41 5.64 0.23
CA VAL A 113 5.56 6.90 0.99
C VAL A 113 5.71 8.09 0.05
N ILE A 114 6.54 7.95 -0.99
CA ILE A 114 6.79 9.00 -1.98
C ILE A 114 5.54 9.24 -2.82
N ALA A 115 4.91 8.17 -3.34
CA ALA A 115 3.73 8.29 -4.19
C ALA A 115 2.56 8.95 -3.45
N ASN A 116 2.24 8.48 -2.25
CA ASN A 116 1.19 9.04 -1.42
C ASN A 116 1.54 10.47 -0.95
N GLY A 117 2.77 10.71 -0.53
CA GLY A 117 3.24 12.02 -0.08
C GLY A 117 3.15 13.11 -1.16
N ILE A 118 3.23 12.73 -2.44
CA ILE A 118 3.06 13.67 -3.56
C ILE A 118 1.60 13.81 -3.95
N ILE A 119 0.85 12.72 -4.08
CA ILE A 119 -0.49 12.71 -4.70
C ILE A 119 -1.59 13.07 -3.68
N ILE A 120 -1.58 12.44 -2.50
CA ILE A 120 -2.68 12.55 -1.54
C ILE A 120 -2.87 13.96 -0.96
N PRO A 121 -1.83 14.79 -0.71
CA PRO A 121 -2.04 16.15 -0.22
C PRO A 121 -2.93 17.01 -1.13
N PHE A 122 -2.86 16.80 -2.45
CA PHE A 122 -3.73 17.51 -3.40
C PHE A 122 -5.17 17.00 -3.32
N VAL A 123 -5.37 15.70 -3.14
CA VAL A 123 -6.70 15.11 -2.92
C VAL A 123 -7.32 15.68 -1.64
N LEU A 124 -6.55 15.73 -0.55
CA LEU A 124 -7.01 16.30 0.72
C LEU A 124 -7.37 17.79 0.59
N LYS A 125 -6.57 18.54 -0.16
CA LYS A 125 -6.80 19.97 -0.36
C LYS A 125 -8.03 20.26 -1.22
N TYR A 126 -8.18 19.55 -2.34
CA TYR A 126 -9.17 19.90 -3.36
C TYR A 126 -10.43 19.02 -3.33
N ALA A 127 -10.36 17.76 -2.87
CA ALA A 127 -11.52 16.88 -2.82
C ALA A 127 -12.16 16.83 -1.43
N TYR A 128 -11.36 16.97 -0.38
CA TYR A 128 -11.84 17.05 1.01
C TYR A 128 -11.92 18.50 1.53
N GLU A 129 -11.47 19.48 0.72
CA GLU A 129 -11.53 20.91 1.03
C GLU A 129 -10.89 21.28 2.38
N LEU A 130 -9.83 20.57 2.79
CA LEU A 130 -9.17 20.82 4.08
C LEU A 130 -8.52 22.23 4.06
N PRO A 131 -8.71 23.02 5.14
CA PRO A 131 -8.23 24.39 5.20
C PRO A 131 -6.69 24.51 5.24
N ASN A 132 -6.02 23.44 5.64
CA ASN A 132 -4.57 23.40 5.82
C ASN A 132 -3.80 23.66 4.52
N PRO A 133 -2.62 24.30 4.59
CA PRO A 133 -1.74 24.43 3.44
C PRO A 133 -1.19 23.07 2.99
N ILE A 134 -0.93 22.90 1.69
CA ILE A 134 -0.52 21.62 1.06
C ILE A 134 0.71 21.01 1.75
N TRP A 135 1.68 21.82 2.17
CA TRP A 135 2.89 21.30 2.82
C TRP A 135 2.60 20.64 4.20
N GLN A 136 1.61 21.17 4.96
CA GLN A 136 1.17 20.54 6.22
C GLN A 136 0.47 19.21 5.94
N LEU A 137 -0.39 19.18 4.93
CA LEU A 137 -1.07 17.95 4.50
C LEU A 137 -0.04 16.91 4.05
N ALA A 138 0.96 17.34 3.25
CA ALA A 138 2.04 16.47 2.83
C ALA A 138 2.85 15.91 4.01
N ALA A 139 3.20 16.76 4.97
CA ALA A 139 3.92 16.32 6.17
C ALA A 139 3.10 15.29 6.98
N GLY A 140 1.79 15.52 7.13
CA GLY A 140 0.88 14.59 7.81
C GLY A 140 0.76 13.24 7.09
N VAL A 141 0.58 13.26 5.76
CA VAL A 141 0.51 12.03 4.94
C VAL A 141 1.83 11.28 5.03
N VAL A 142 2.97 11.94 4.80
CA VAL A 142 4.30 11.31 4.86
C VAL A 142 4.56 10.70 6.25
N ALA A 143 4.19 11.39 7.33
CA ALA A 143 4.34 10.85 8.69
C ALA A 143 3.51 9.57 8.89
N GLY A 144 2.24 9.56 8.45
CA GLY A 144 1.37 8.38 8.48
C GLY A 144 1.94 7.23 7.65
N GLU A 145 2.40 7.52 6.44
CA GLU A 145 2.99 6.53 5.53
C GLU A 145 4.31 5.95 6.07
N ILE A 146 5.16 6.75 6.73
CA ILE A 146 6.38 6.24 7.38
C ILE A 146 6.00 5.23 8.47
N ILE A 147 4.99 5.50 9.27
CA ILE A 147 4.52 4.56 10.29
C ILE A 147 3.99 3.28 9.62
N CYS A 148 3.12 3.41 8.63
CA CYS A 148 2.46 2.25 8.02
C CYS A 148 3.40 1.45 7.11
N CYS A 149 4.09 2.11 6.17
CA CYS A 149 4.91 1.42 5.17
C CYS A 149 6.30 1.06 5.71
N CYS A 150 6.99 2.01 6.41
CA CYS A 150 8.36 1.76 6.83
C CYS A 150 8.41 0.96 8.15
N ILE A 151 7.62 1.32 9.16
CA ILE A 151 7.65 0.61 10.45
C ILE A 151 6.85 -0.68 10.34
N LEU A 152 5.53 -0.62 10.13
CA LEU A 152 4.69 -1.82 10.11
C LEU A 152 4.99 -2.70 8.89
N GLY A 153 5.11 -2.10 7.69
CA GLY A 153 5.48 -2.81 6.47
C GLY A 153 6.90 -3.40 6.56
N GLY A 154 7.85 -2.68 7.19
CA GLY A 154 9.19 -3.19 7.46
C GLY A 154 9.17 -4.41 8.38
N ILE A 155 8.42 -4.38 9.48
CA ILE A 155 8.23 -5.52 10.38
C ILE A 155 7.63 -6.71 9.59
N LEU A 156 6.58 -6.44 8.79
CA LEU A 156 5.94 -7.46 7.95
C LEU A 156 6.94 -8.07 6.95
N LEU A 157 7.73 -7.22 6.25
CA LEU A 157 8.76 -7.65 5.31
C LEU A 157 9.74 -8.64 5.94
N TYR A 158 10.35 -8.24 7.07
CA TYR A 158 11.35 -9.06 7.73
C TYR A 158 10.75 -10.32 8.38
N SER A 159 9.50 -10.26 8.83
CA SER A 159 8.78 -11.41 9.37
C SER A 159 8.48 -12.43 8.27
N LEU A 160 7.94 -11.99 7.13
CA LEU A 160 7.60 -12.88 6.00
C LEU A 160 8.85 -13.56 5.42
N ARG A 161 9.98 -12.87 5.34
CA ARG A 161 11.25 -13.45 4.86
C ARG A 161 11.76 -14.63 5.70
N LYS A 162 11.31 -14.75 6.93
CA LYS A 162 11.69 -15.85 7.84
C LYS A 162 10.71 -17.02 7.80
N THR A 163 9.62 -16.89 7.05
CA THR A 163 8.54 -17.88 7.02
C THR A 163 8.47 -18.62 5.68
N PRO A 164 7.91 -19.84 5.63
CA PRO A 164 7.68 -20.55 4.38
C PRO A 164 6.69 -19.82 3.44
N ILE A 165 5.94 -18.82 3.92
CA ILE A 165 5.01 -18.00 3.15
C ILE A 165 5.73 -17.25 2.02
N GLU A 166 7.00 -16.88 2.19
CA GLU A 166 7.81 -16.30 1.12
C GLU A 166 7.83 -17.19 -0.13
N ARG A 167 8.02 -18.52 0.04
CA ARG A 167 8.02 -19.46 -1.08
C ARG A 167 6.65 -19.58 -1.73
N GLU A 168 5.59 -19.54 -0.95
CA GLU A 168 4.22 -19.59 -1.43
C GLU A 168 3.84 -18.35 -2.24
N LEU A 169 4.23 -17.18 -1.79
CA LEU A 169 4.00 -15.91 -2.51
C LEU A 169 4.82 -15.86 -3.81
N SER A 170 6.11 -16.24 -3.75
CA SER A 170 6.99 -16.26 -4.93
C SER A 170 6.55 -17.28 -5.98
N ALA A 171 5.85 -18.34 -5.61
CA ALA A 171 5.35 -19.33 -6.55
C ALA A 171 4.08 -18.87 -7.30
N ALA A 172 3.55 -17.68 -7.02
CA ALA A 172 2.48 -17.02 -7.77
C ALA A 172 3.01 -16.10 -8.91
N GLU A 173 4.33 -16.18 -9.20
CA GLU A 173 4.96 -15.52 -10.36
C GLU A 173 4.70 -16.25 -11.69
#